data_3c88ee85e894621185f6606919d26a17
#
_entry.id   3c88ee85e894621185f6606919d26a17
#
_cell.length_a   1.000
_cell.length_b   1.000
_cell.length_c   1.000
_cell.angle_alpha   90.00
_cell.angle_beta   90.00
_cell.angle_gamma   90.00
#
_symmetry.space_group_name_H-M   'P 1'
#
loop_
_entity.id
_entity.type
_entity.pdbx_description
1 polymer ?
#
loop_
_entity_poly.entity_id
_entity_poly.type
_entity_poly.pdbx_seq_one_letter_code
_entity_poly.pdbx_strand_id
1 'polypeptide(L)'
;MNEVSAIELFLQAGIVVKSVMIILIFASIISWIIIFERYVFFRKANENRFIFEDKFWSGTDLNDLYSELDGLDIDLIGSTSVFKNSFKEFKRISNRGRLTDMDLEGLNRSMRVSIARDEEDMNKNLSILANIGSVSPYIGLFGTVWGIMGSFQGLSDATQATINAVAPGISEALIATAMGLFAAIPAVIAFNRFTSKADSYLQTTTIFAEELASIFYRESLKQKDDL
;
A
#
# COMPACT_ATOMS: atom_id res chain seq x y z
N MET A 1 -24.04 -38.57 -6.43
CA MET A 1 -23.02 -37.75 -7.05
C MET A 1 -21.93 -37.56 -6.00
N ASN A 2 -20.78 -38.26 -6.17
CA ASN A 2 -19.65 -38.04 -5.28
C ASN A 2 -19.14 -36.60 -5.55
N GLU A 3 -19.28 -35.71 -4.57
CA GLU A 3 -18.63 -34.40 -4.65
C GLU A 3 -17.13 -34.63 -4.67
N VAL A 4 -16.53 -34.45 -5.84
CA VAL A 4 -15.06 -34.54 -5.96
C VAL A 4 -14.50 -33.40 -5.15
N SER A 5 -13.88 -33.73 -4.03
CA SER A 5 -13.27 -32.73 -3.13
C SER A 5 -12.14 -31.99 -3.86
N ALA A 6 -12.10 -30.66 -3.73
CA ALA A 6 -11.00 -29.84 -4.28
C ALA A 6 -9.61 -30.34 -3.81
N ILE A 7 -9.56 -30.98 -2.65
CA ILE A 7 -8.35 -31.59 -2.09
C ILE A 7 -7.95 -32.83 -2.88
N GLU A 8 -8.92 -33.68 -3.28
CA GLU A 8 -8.64 -34.87 -4.09
C GLU A 8 -8.10 -34.47 -5.47
N LEU A 9 -8.72 -33.46 -6.10
CA LEU A 9 -8.24 -32.91 -7.37
C LEU A 9 -6.82 -32.33 -7.26
N PHE A 10 -6.52 -31.62 -6.17
CA PHE A 10 -5.16 -31.15 -5.90
C PHE A 10 -4.16 -32.31 -5.76
N LEU A 11 -4.53 -33.40 -5.06
CA LEU A 11 -3.65 -34.56 -4.83
C LEU A 11 -3.39 -35.36 -6.12
N GLN A 12 -4.34 -35.38 -7.05
CA GLN A 12 -4.21 -36.10 -8.34
C GLN A 12 -3.52 -35.28 -9.41
N ALA A 13 -3.50 -33.95 -9.29
CA ALA A 13 -2.91 -33.06 -10.29
C ALA A 13 -1.45 -33.39 -10.60
N GLY A 14 -1.06 -33.13 -11.84
CA GLY A 14 0.34 -33.28 -12.28
C GLY A 14 1.28 -32.28 -11.57
N ILE A 15 2.55 -32.59 -11.50
CA ILE A 15 3.57 -31.82 -10.76
C ILE A 15 3.56 -30.35 -11.14
N VAL A 16 3.46 -30.00 -12.44
CA VAL A 16 3.45 -28.61 -12.89
C VAL A 16 2.21 -27.87 -12.43
N VAL A 17 1.02 -28.48 -12.56
CA VAL A 17 -0.24 -27.88 -12.10
C VAL A 17 -0.25 -27.71 -10.56
N LYS A 18 0.26 -28.69 -9.82
CA LYS A 18 0.49 -28.57 -8.36
C LYS A 18 1.37 -27.40 -8.00
N SER A 19 2.50 -27.24 -8.71
CA SER A 19 3.43 -26.15 -8.46
C SER A 19 2.77 -24.79 -8.71
N VAL A 20 1.99 -24.65 -9.78
CA VAL A 20 1.20 -23.46 -10.08
C VAL A 20 0.22 -23.16 -8.94
N MET A 21 -0.54 -24.16 -8.49
CA MET A 21 -1.51 -23.97 -7.38
C MET A 21 -0.81 -23.53 -6.10
N ILE A 22 0.35 -24.12 -5.76
CA ILE A 22 1.12 -23.75 -4.56
C ILE A 22 1.60 -22.31 -4.67
N ILE A 23 2.16 -21.89 -5.80
CA ILE A 23 2.58 -20.50 -6.04
C ILE A 23 1.41 -19.53 -5.84
N LEU A 24 0.23 -19.85 -6.37
CA LEU A 24 -0.96 -19.01 -6.24
C LEU A 24 -1.48 -18.94 -4.81
N ILE A 25 -1.39 -20.02 -4.04
CA ILE A 25 -1.72 -20.02 -2.59
C ILE A 25 -0.77 -19.07 -1.85
N PHE A 26 0.55 -19.17 -2.08
CA PHE A 26 1.51 -18.27 -1.45
C PHE A 26 1.27 -16.81 -1.85
N ALA A 27 1.00 -16.53 -3.13
CA ALA A 27 0.66 -15.19 -3.60
C ALA A 27 -0.59 -14.64 -2.89
N SER A 28 -1.62 -15.48 -2.73
CA SER A 28 -2.84 -15.11 -2.01
C SER A 28 -2.56 -14.79 -0.54
N ILE A 29 -1.78 -15.62 0.15
CA ILE A 29 -1.43 -15.39 1.57
C ILE A 29 -0.65 -14.08 1.71
N ILE A 30 0.36 -13.84 0.88
CA ILE A 30 1.14 -12.59 0.88
C ILE A 30 0.23 -11.39 0.64
N SER A 31 -0.69 -11.50 -0.31
CA SER A 31 -1.66 -10.45 -0.60
C SER A 31 -2.50 -10.09 0.63
N TRP A 32 -3.05 -11.09 1.34
CA TRP A 32 -3.85 -10.85 2.54
C TRP A 32 -3.05 -10.24 3.69
N ILE A 33 -1.78 -10.65 3.88
CA ILE A 33 -0.88 -10.06 4.88
C ILE A 33 -0.69 -8.57 4.59
N ILE A 34 -0.37 -8.21 3.34
CA ILE A 34 -0.17 -6.82 2.93
C ILE A 34 -1.48 -6.03 3.06
N ILE A 35 -2.62 -6.58 2.65
CA ILE A 35 -3.93 -5.94 2.78
C ILE A 35 -4.22 -5.57 4.24
N PHE A 36 -3.98 -6.50 5.17
CA PHE A 36 -4.21 -6.26 6.59
C PHE A 36 -3.23 -5.23 7.16
N GLU A 37 -1.93 -5.35 6.84
CA GLU A 37 -0.90 -4.38 7.24
C GLU A 37 -1.28 -2.96 6.78
N ARG A 38 -1.62 -2.79 5.50
CA ARG A 38 -1.96 -1.49 4.94
C ARG A 38 -3.27 -0.93 5.48
N TYR A 39 -4.24 -1.80 5.73
CA TYR A 39 -5.51 -1.38 6.36
C TYR A 39 -5.28 -0.77 7.75
N VAL A 40 -4.48 -1.42 8.60
CA VAL A 40 -4.13 -0.92 9.94
C VAL A 40 -3.32 0.36 9.86
N PHE A 41 -2.34 0.41 8.94
CA PHE A 41 -1.51 1.58 8.71
C PHE A 41 -2.35 2.82 8.36
N PHE A 42 -3.19 2.76 7.32
CA PHE A 42 -4.02 3.89 6.90
C PHE A 42 -5.05 4.30 7.95
N ARG A 43 -5.55 3.35 8.74
CA ARG A 43 -6.45 3.66 9.84
C ARG A 43 -5.75 4.50 10.90
N LYS A 44 -4.58 4.07 11.36
CA LYS A 44 -3.77 4.80 12.35
C LYS A 44 -3.30 6.16 11.82
N ALA A 45 -2.81 6.22 10.59
CA ALA A 45 -2.37 7.47 9.97
C ALA A 45 -3.50 8.51 9.93
N ASN A 46 -4.71 8.10 9.55
CA ASN A 46 -5.86 9.00 9.50
C ASN A 46 -6.34 9.44 10.89
N GLU A 47 -6.34 8.55 11.87
CA GLU A 47 -6.69 8.85 13.26
C GLU A 47 -5.71 9.86 13.87
N ASN A 48 -4.41 9.63 13.72
CA ASN A 48 -3.37 10.53 14.21
C ASN A 48 -3.44 11.92 13.56
N ARG A 49 -3.69 11.96 12.24
CA ARG A 49 -3.89 13.21 11.53
C ARG A 49 -5.05 14.01 12.10
N PHE A 50 -6.20 13.38 12.30
CA PHE A 50 -7.39 14.04 12.84
C PHE A 50 -7.13 14.64 14.22
N ILE A 51 -6.53 13.87 15.13
CA ILE A 51 -6.21 14.34 16.48
C ILE A 51 -5.25 15.53 16.43
N PHE A 52 -4.24 15.46 15.56
CA PHE A 52 -3.26 16.52 15.44
C PHE A 52 -3.86 17.80 14.83
N GLU A 53 -4.57 17.68 13.69
CA GLU A 53 -5.17 18.84 13.01
C GLU A 53 -6.22 19.53 13.88
N ASP A 54 -7.02 18.79 14.66
CA ASP A 54 -7.97 19.35 15.62
C ASP A 54 -7.27 20.23 16.68
N LYS A 55 -6.16 19.72 17.25
CA LYS A 55 -5.33 20.49 18.20
C LYS A 55 -4.67 21.69 17.53
N PHE A 56 -4.13 21.53 16.33
CA PHE A 56 -3.45 22.59 15.59
C PHE A 56 -4.40 23.76 15.30
N TRP A 57 -5.61 23.48 14.82
CA TRP A 57 -6.61 24.49 14.47
C TRP A 57 -7.38 25.05 15.70
N SER A 58 -7.29 24.42 16.87
CA SER A 58 -7.85 24.97 18.11
C SER A 58 -7.07 26.17 18.66
N GLY A 59 -5.94 26.54 18.03
CA GLY A 59 -5.11 27.68 18.45
C GLY A 59 -4.13 27.36 19.58
N THR A 60 -3.79 26.08 19.77
CA THR A 60 -2.73 25.65 20.69
C THR A 60 -1.38 26.26 20.30
N ASP A 61 -0.57 26.64 21.28
CA ASP A 61 0.76 27.18 21.01
C ASP A 61 1.62 26.18 20.24
N LEU A 62 2.33 26.69 19.21
CA LEU A 62 3.13 25.84 18.31
C LEU A 62 4.33 25.19 19.04
N ASN A 63 4.88 25.82 20.08
CA ASN A 63 5.97 25.21 20.87
C ASN A 63 5.44 24.07 21.74
N ASP A 64 4.25 24.21 22.31
CA ASP A 64 3.62 23.16 23.12
C ASP A 64 3.29 21.94 22.25
N LEU A 65 2.70 22.17 21.07
CA LEU A 65 2.47 21.11 20.07
C LEU A 65 3.77 20.41 19.64
N TYR A 66 4.82 21.17 19.38
CA TYR A 66 6.11 20.61 19.01
C TYR A 66 6.70 19.76 20.15
N SER A 67 6.61 20.24 21.39
CA SER A 67 7.14 19.53 22.56
C SER A 67 6.41 18.23 22.82
N GLU A 68 5.08 18.19 22.61
CA GLU A 68 4.26 16.98 22.69
C GLU A 68 4.73 15.95 21.64
N LEU A 69 4.94 16.38 20.38
CA LEU A 69 5.34 15.50 19.29
C LEU A 69 6.81 15.04 19.41
N ASP A 70 7.69 15.87 19.97
CA ASP A 70 9.10 15.51 20.11
C ASP A 70 9.33 14.45 21.20
N GLY A 71 8.41 14.37 22.17
CA GLY A 71 8.39 13.32 23.20
C GLY A 71 7.82 11.98 22.74
N LEU A 72 7.20 11.90 21.53
CA LEU A 72 6.65 10.67 21.02
C LEU A 72 7.71 9.88 20.23
N ASP A 73 7.95 8.64 20.67
CA ASP A 73 8.82 7.67 19.98
C ASP A 73 7.98 6.84 18.98
N ILE A 74 7.33 7.55 18.04
CA ILE A 74 6.50 6.93 16.98
C ILE A 74 6.83 7.56 15.63
N ASP A 75 6.68 6.77 14.57
CA ASP A 75 6.77 7.26 13.19
C ASP A 75 5.58 8.19 12.91
N LEU A 76 5.88 9.48 12.79
CA LEU A 76 4.90 10.52 12.47
C LEU A 76 4.77 10.63 10.96
N ILE A 77 3.53 10.71 10.46
CA ILE A 77 3.20 10.75 9.04
C ILE A 77 2.21 11.87 8.76
N GLY A 78 2.30 12.47 7.58
CA GLY A 78 1.38 13.50 7.12
C GLY A 78 1.57 14.83 7.80
N SER A 79 0.48 15.52 8.13
CA SER A 79 0.49 16.85 8.73
C SER A 79 1.36 16.93 9.98
N THR A 80 1.42 15.85 10.77
CA THR A 80 2.23 15.75 11.98
C THR A 80 3.71 15.72 11.69
N SER A 81 4.14 14.92 10.69
CA SER A 81 5.53 14.82 10.22
C SER A 81 5.99 16.16 9.62
N VAL A 82 5.17 16.73 8.74
CA VAL A 82 5.43 18.02 8.11
C VAL A 82 5.58 19.12 9.15
N PHE A 83 4.66 19.20 10.11
CA PHE A 83 4.75 20.18 11.19
C PHE A 83 6.02 20.02 12.02
N LYS A 84 6.29 18.81 12.56
CA LYS A 84 7.46 18.55 13.42
C LYS A 84 8.76 18.95 12.73
N ASN A 85 8.95 18.51 11.48
CA ASN A 85 10.20 18.75 10.76
C ASN A 85 10.38 20.21 10.36
N SER A 86 9.32 20.86 9.86
CA SER A 86 9.39 22.25 9.46
C SER A 86 9.44 23.20 10.65
N PHE A 87 8.74 22.92 11.73
CA PHE A 87 8.80 23.76 12.95
C PHE A 87 10.18 23.70 13.63
N LYS A 88 10.80 22.51 13.65
CA LYS A 88 12.19 22.36 14.11
C LYS A 88 13.15 23.26 13.33
N GLU A 89 13.00 23.30 12.01
CA GLU A 89 13.80 24.15 11.14
C GLU A 89 13.47 25.64 11.36
N PHE A 90 12.18 25.97 11.44
CA PHE A 90 11.71 27.33 11.75
C PHE A 90 12.32 27.86 13.05
N LYS A 91 12.27 27.07 14.13
CA LYS A 91 12.86 27.43 15.43
C LYS A 91 14.38 27.63 15.34
N ARG A 92 15.07 26.78 14.55
CA ARG A 92 16.51 26.89 14.33
C ARG A 92 16.88 28.20 13.63
N ILE A 93 16.09 28.62 12.65
CA ILE A 93 16.33 29.84 11.87
C ILE A 93 15.96 31.06 12.70
N SER A 94 14.79 31.07 13.33
CA SER A 94 14.32 32.16 14.19
C SER A 94 15.31 32.52 15.32
N ASN A 95 15.97 31.52 15.90
CA ASN A 95 17.02 31.73 16.91
C ASN A 95 18.30 32.38 16.37
N ARG A 96 18.50 32.45 15.04
CA ARG A 96 19.67 33.08 14.41
C ARG A 96 19.44 34.55 14.05
N GLY A 97 18.19 35.00 14.16
CA GLY A 97 17.80 36.37 13.84
C GLY A 97 16.67 36.42 12.83
N ARG A 98 16.60 37.51 12.06
CA ARG A 98 15.53 37.78 11.12
C ARG A 98 15.47 36.74 10.00
N LEU A 99 14.27 36.19 9.76
CA LEU A 99 14.02 35.30 8.62
C LEU A 99 14.16 36.04 7.29
N THR A 100 14.90 35.42 6.39
CA THR A 100 15.09 35.90 5.00
C THR A 100 14.20 35.09 4.05
N ASP A 101 14.02 35.58 2.82
CA ASP A 101 13.29 34.84 1.77
C ASP A 101 13.95 33.48 1.48
N MET A 102 15.28 33.41 1.59
CA MET A 102 16.04 32.16 1.44
C MET A 102 15.72 31.16 2.58
N ASP A 103 15.49 31.63 3.80
CA ASP A 103 15.09 30.79 4.93
C ASP A 103 13.68 30.23 4.74
N LEU A 104 12.76 31.04 4.23
CA LEU A 104 11.40 30.58 3.90
C LEU A 104 11.41 29.54 2.76
N GLU A 105 12.27 29.70 1.76
CA GLU A 105 12.47 28.66 0.74
C GLU A 105 13.03 27.36 1.35
N GLY A 106 13.95 27.47 2.31
CA GLY A 106 14.49 26.35 3.09
C GLY A 106 13.40 25.60 3.85
N LEU A 107 12.46 26.32 4.50
CA LEU A 107 11.31 25.75 5.19
C LEU A 107 10.38 24.99 4.22
N ASN A 108 10.04 25.61 3.09
CA ASN A 108 9.22 24.98 2.06
C ASN A 108 9.89 23.71 1.51
N ARG A 109 11.20 23.72 1.35
CA ARG A 109 11.97 22.53 0.96
C ARG A 109 11.89 21.44 2.02
N SER A 110 12.00 21.77 3.30
CA SER A 110 11.85 20.80 4.41
C SER A 110 10.48 20.13 4.39
N MET A 111 9.41 20.90 4.17
CA MET A 111 8.04 20.38 4.05
C MET A 111 7.92 19.41 2.86
N ARG A 112 8.41 19.80 1.67
CA ARG A 112 8.40 18.92 0.49
C ARG A 112 9.17 17.62 0.71
N VAL A 113 10.31 17.67 1.40
CA VAL A 113 11.08 16.47 1.73
C VAL A 113 10.30 15.56 2.68
N SER A 114 9.59 16.11 3.67
CA SER A 114 8.74 15.33 4.56
C SER A 114 7.61 14.65 3.79
N ILE A 115 6.91 15.38 2.92
CA ILE A 115 5.84 14.84 2.08
C ILE A 115 6.34 13.71 1.18
N ALA A 116 7.53 13.87 0.56
CA ALA A 116 8.09 12.84 -0.31
C ALA A 116 8.44 11.54 0.46
N ARG A 117 8.88 11.64 1.71
CA ARG A 117 9.10 10.47 2.57
C ARG A 117 7.79 9.80 2.95
N ASP A 118 6.78 10.60 3.32
CA ASP A 118 5.46 10.09 3.63
C ASP A 118 4.83 9.37 2.42
N GLU A 119 5.07 9.86 1.19
CA GLU A 119 4.66 9.21 -0.06
C GLU A 119 5.30 7.84 -0.23
N GLU A 120 6.60 7.72 0.05
CA GLU A 120 7.31 6.43 0.02
C GLU A 120 6.71 5.43 1.01
N ASP A 121 6.45 5.86 2.26
CA ASP A 121 5.85 5.01 3.29
C ASP A 121 4.40 4.61 2.95
N MET A 122 3.63 5.52 2.36
CA MET A 122 2.26 5.24 1.94
C MET A 122 2.17 4.25 0.79
N ASN A 123 3.11 4.30 -0.15
CA ASN A 123 3.16 3.42 -1.31
C ASN A 123 3.88 2.09 -1.04
N LYS A 124 4.44 1.92 0.15
CA LYS A 124 5.16 0.70 0.54
C LYS A 124 4.30 -0.54 0.35
N ASN A 125 4.87 -1.57 -0.28
CA ASN A 125 4.26 -2.86 -0.58
C ASN A 125 3.05 -2.82 -1.57
N LEU A 126 2.58 -1.66 -2.03
CA LEU A 126 1.46 -1.60 -2.97
C LEU A 126 1.83 -2.21 -4.33
N SER A 127 3.09 -2.05 -4.77
CA SER A 127 3.59 -2.67 -6.00
C SER A 127 3.49 -4.20 -6.00
N ILE A 128 3.63 -4.83 -4.83
CA ILE A 128 3.47 -6.29 -4.68
C ILE A 128 2.02 -6.69 -4.94
N LEU A 129 1.05 -5.94 -4.39
CA LEU A 129 -0.38 -6.18 -4.66
C LEU A 129 -0.72 -5.99 -6.14
N ALA A 130 -0.15 -4.96 -6.79
CA ALA A 130 -0.32 -4.74 -8.22
C ALA A 130 0.20 -5.92 -9.05
N ASN A 131 1.40 -6.42 -8.70
CA ASN A 131 2.02 -7.57 -9.36
C ASN A 131 1.20 -8.85 -9.17
N ILE A 132 0.77 -9.15 -7.93
CA ILE A 132 -0.09 -10.31 -7.66
C ILE A 132 -1.38 -10.20 -8.47
N GLY A 133 -2.00 -9.03 -8.46
CA GLY A 133 -3.26 -8.79 -9.18
C GLY A 133 -3.14 -8.96 -10.70
N SER A 134 -2.05 -8.49 -11.28
CA SER A 134 -1.85 -8.55 -12.73
C SER A 134 -1.30 -9.88 -13.22
N VAL A 135 -0.45 -10.57 -12.44
CA VAL A 135 0.29 -11.77 -12.89
C VAL A 135 -0.43 -13.07 -12.53
N SER A 136 -1.12 -13.14 -11.37
CA SER A 136 -1.76 -14.38 -10.91
C SER A 136 -2.75 -14.99 -11.89
N PRO A 137 -3.59 -14.23 -12.66
CA PRO A 137 -4.47 -14.80 -13.66
C PRO A 137 -3.70 -15.53 -14.78
N TYR A 138 -2.54 -14.99 -15.20
CA TYR A 138 -1.71 -15.60 -16.24
C TYR A 138 -1.01 -16.86 -15.75
N ILE A 139 -0.58 -16.88 -14.46
CA ILE A 139 -0.05 -18.09 -13.84
C ILE A 139 -1.13 -19.18 -13.79
N GLY A 140 -2.37 -18.82 -13.42
CA GLY A 140 -3.51 -19.75 -13.44
C GLY A 140 -3.82 -20.26 -14.83
N LEU A 141 -3.84 -19.37 -15.82
CA LEU A 141 -4.04 -19.74 -17.24
C LEU A 141 -2.95 -20.69 -17.74
N PHE A 142 -1.68 -20.43 -17.40
CA PHE A 142 -0.57 -21.33 -17.70
C PHE A 142 -0.84 -22.73 -17.14
N GLY A 143 -1.28 -22.84 -15.89
CA GLY A 143 -1.67 -24.11 -15.27
C GLY A 143 -2.78 -24.84 -16.03
N THR A 144 -3.76 -24.10 -16.53
CA THR A 144 -4.86 -24.66 -17.33
C THR A 144 -4.37 -25.21 -18.67
N VAL A 145 -3.59 -24.41 -19.41
CA VAL A 145 -3.04 -24.83 -20.69
C VAL A 145 -2.17 -26.07 -20.54
N TRP A 146 -1.31 -26.10 -19.55
CA TRP A 146 -0.44 -27.24 -19.26
C TRP A 146 -1.22 -28.50 -18.88
N GLY A 147 -2.22 -28.39 -18.01
CA GLY A 147 -3.03 -29.51 -17.56
C GLY A 147 -3.89 -30.11 -18.68
N ILE A 148 -4.52 -29.24 -19.51
CA ILE A 148 -5.29 -29.71 -20.68
C ILE A 148 -4.36 -30.41 -21.69
N MET A 149 -3.19 -29.84 -21.96
CA MET A 149 -2.20 -30.45 -22.86
C MET A 149 -1.80 -31.85 -22.36
N GLY A 150 -1.54 -32.01 -21.05
CA GLY A 150 -1.20 -33.31 -20.46
C GLY A 150 -2.35 -34.33 -20.57
N SER A 151 -3.59 -33.87 -20.39
CA SER A 151 -4.79 -34.72 -20.53
C SER A 151 -4.95 -35.25 -21.95
N PHE A 152 -4.72 -34.42 -22.96
CA PHE A 152 -4.76 -34.87 -24.36
C PHE A 152 -3.58 -35.75 -24.77
N GLN A 153 -2.38 -35.52 -24.22
CA GLN A 153 -1.23 -36.41 -24.43
C GLN A 153 -1.53 -37.82 -23.89
N GLY A 154 -2.08 -37.92 -22.66
CA GLY A 154 -2.47 -39.21 -22.11
C GLY A 154 -3.56 -39.93 -22.93
N LEU A 155 -4.40 -39.20 -23.66
CA LEU A 155 -5.41 -39.77 -24.53
C LEU A 155 -4.83 -40.38 -25.81
N SER A 156 -3.73 -39.83 -26.33
CA SER A 156 -3.07 -40.36 -27.55
C SER A 156 -2.43 -41.73 -27.31
N ASP A 157 -2.08 -42.07 -26.07
CA ASP A 157 -1.44 -43.32 -25.68
C ASP A 157 -2.51 -44.39 -25.25
N ALA A 158 -3.78 -43.99 -25.13
CA ALA A 158 -4.85 -44.88 -24.71
C ALA A 158 -5.41 -45.70 -25.89
N THR A 159 -5.62 -46.99 -25.68
CA THR A 159 -6.25 -47.89 -26.66
C THR A 159 -7.70 -47.60 -26.94
N GLN A 160 -8.40 -46.89 -26.07
CA GLN A 160 -9.74 -46.36 -26.22
C GLN A 160 -9.83 -44.92 -25.73
N ALA A 161 -10.06 -43.99 -26.62
CA ALA A 161 -10.28 -42.59 -26.34
C ALA A 161 -11.66 -42.37 -25.72
N THR A 162 -11.75 -42.12 -24.41
CA THR A 162 -12.99 -41.80 -23.73
C THR A 162 -12.92 -40.46 -23.01
N ILE A 163 -14.04 -39.74 -22.95
CA ILE A 163 -14.14 -38.47 -22.21
C ILE A 163 -13.81 -38.68 -20.72
N ASN A 164 -14.17 -39.83 -20.16
CA ASN A 164 -13.89 -40.15 -18.77
C ASN A 164 -12.38 -40.21 -18.43
N ALA A 165 -11.52 -40.48 -19.43
CA ALA A 165 -10.06 -40.51 -19.24
C ALA A 165 -9.45 -39.11 -19.11
N VAL A 166 -10.03 -38.08 -19.74
CA VAL A 166 -9.49 -36.70 -19.75
C VAL A 166 -10.21 -35.75 -18.78
N ALA A 167 -11.45 -36.07 -18.40
CA ALA A 167 -12.27 -35.20 -17.57
C ALA A 167 -11.62 -34.80 -16.22
N PRO A 168 -10.93 -35.70 -15.47
CA PRO A 168 -10.24 -35.31 -14.24
C PRO A 168 -9.16 -34.27 -14.46
N GLY A 169 -8.25 -34.48 -15.42
CA GLY A 169 -7.15 -33.56 -15.69
C GLY A 169 -7.59 -32.21 -16.24
N ILE A 170 -8.71 -32.16 -16.98
CA ILE A 170 -9.33 -30.88 -17.40
C ILE A 170 -9.90 -30.16 -16.17
N SER A 171 -10.57 -30.88 -15.27
CA SER A 171 -11.13 -30.30 -14.04
C SER A 171 -10.05 -29.72 -13.13
N GLU A 172 -8.94 -30.43 -12.96
CA GLU A 172 -7.76 -29.98 -12.21
C GLU A 172 -7.17 -28.70 -12.82
N ALA A 173 -7.04 -28.67 -14.14
CA ALA A 173 -6.56 -27.52 -14.87
C ALA A 173 -7.42 -26.26 -14.63
N LEU A 174 -8.73 -26.40 -14.71
CA LEU A 174 -9.69 -25.30 -14.47
C LEU A 174 -9.58 -24.74 -13.06
N ILE A 175 -9.27 -25.56 -12.04
CA ILE A 175 -9.05 -25.10 -10.67
C ILE A 175 -7.85 -24.17 -10.61
N ALA A 176 -6.77 -24.42 -11.35
CA ALA A 176 -5.60 -23.53 -11.37
C ALA A 176 -5.98 -22.11 -11.83
N THR A 177 -6.83 -21.98 -12.87
CA THR A 177 -7.31 -20.66 -13.28
C THR A 177 -8.22 -20.01 -12.23
N ALA A 178 -9.12 -20.77 -11.61
CA ALA A 178 -9.97 -20.26 -10.55
C ALA A 178 -9.13 -19.73 -9.37
N MET A 179 -8.07 -20.45 -8.99
CA MET A 179 -7.13 -20.01 -7.94
C MET A 179 -6.34 -18.76 -8.32
N GLY A 180 -5.96 -18.64 -9.59
CA GLY A 180 -5.32 -17.43 -10.12
C GLY A 180 -6.21 -16.20 -10.00
N LEU A 181 -7.48 -16.32 -10.35
CA LEU A 181 -8.48 -15.26 -10.18
C LEU A 181 -8.75 -14.96 -8.70
N PHE A 182 -8.85 -16.00 -7.86
CA PHE A 182 -9.08 -15.85 -6.43
C PHE A 182 -7.93 -15.08 -5.74
N ALA A 183 -6.70 -15.29 -6.14
CA ALA A 183 -5.55 -14.53 -5.64
C ALA A 183 -5.53 -13.08 -6.18
N ALA A 184 -5.88 -12.89 -7.46
CA ALA A 184 -5.77 -11.61 -8.14
C ALA A 184 -6.84 -10.59 -7.73
N ILE A 185 -8.09 -11.01 -7.60
CA ILE A 185 -9.23 -10.09 -7.40
C ILE A 185 -9.07 -9.27 -6.10
N PRO A 186 -8.81 -9.87 -4.92
CA PRO A 186 -8.59 -9.10 -3.70
C PRO A 186 -7.37 -8.18 -3.79
N ALA A 187 -6.30 -8.63 -4.44
CA ALA A 187 -5.07 -7.86 -4.59
C ALA A 187 -5.29 -6.59 -5.42
N VAL A 188 -5.98 -6.68 -6.56
CA VAL A 188 -6.31 -5.52 -7.41
C VAL A 188 -7.24 -4.54 -6.69
N ILE A 189 -8.29 -5.04 -6.03
CA ILE A 189 -9.22 -4.19 -5.29
C ILE A 189 -8.47 -3.43 -4.18
N ALA A 190 -7.61 -4.12 -3.44
CA ALA A 190 -6.85 -3.54 -2.36
C ALA A 190 -5.82 -2.52 -2.88
N PHE A 191 -5.08 -2.85 -3.93
CA PHE A 191 -4.14 -1.94 -4.58
C PHE A 191 -4.83 -0.63 -4.97
N ASN A 192 -5.90 -0.70 -5.75
CA ASN A 192 -6.62 0.49 -6.21
C ASN A 192 -7.14 1.32 -5.03
N ARG A 193 -7.68 0.67 -4.00
CA ARG A 193 -8.21 1.35 -2.82
C ARG A 193 -7.12 2.04 -2.00
N PHE A 194 -5.97 1.38 -1.79
CA PHE A 194 -4.89 1.97 -0.99
C PHE A 194 -4.15 3.05 -1.75
N THR A 195 -3.94 2.91 -3.06
CA THR A 195 -3.39 3.98 -3.91
C THR A 195 -4.27 5.23 -3.83
N SER A 196 -5.57 5.12 -4.04
CA SER A 196 -6.49 6.26 -3.92
C SER A 196 -6.48 6.88 -2.51
N LYS A 197 -6.33 6.07 -1.46
CA LYS A 197 -6.19 6.60 -0.09
C LYS A 197 -4.88 7.33 0.13
N ALA A 198 -3.77 6.81 -0.41
CA ALA A 198 -2.46 7.45 -0.34
C ALA A 198 -2.50 8.81 -1.02
N ASP A 199 -3.02 8.88 -2.24
CA ASP A 199 -3.14 10.13 -3.01
C ASP A 199 -3.98 11.18 -2.27
N SER A 200 -5.15 10.78 -1.75
CA SER A 200 -6.02 11.68 -0.99
C SER A 200 -5.35 12.18 0.30
N TYR A 201 -4.63 11.32 0.99
CA TYR A 201 -3.92 11.67 2.22
C TYR A 201 -2.77 12.65 1.94
N LEU A 202 -1.96 12.40 0.92
CA LEU A 202 -0.86 13.26 0.50
C LEU A 202 -1.36 14.62 0.01
N GLN A 203 -2.47 14.66 -0.70
CA GLN A 203 -3.10 15.92 -1.11
C GLN A 203 -3.50 16.76 0.10
N THR A 204 -4.14 16.16 1.12
CA THR A 204 -4.51 16.85 2.35
C THR A 204 -3.26 17.34 3.09
N THR A 205 -2.20 16.53 3.16
CA THR A 205 -0.93 16.90 3.77
C THR A 205 -0.27 18.08 3.04
N THR A 206 -0.37 18.12 1.71
CA THR A 206 0.15 19.23 0.90
C THR A 206 -0.60 20.54 1.19
N ILE A 207 -1.93 20.47 1.28
CA ILE A 207 -2.74 21.65 1.65
C ILE A 207 -2.34 22.15 3.04
N PHE A 208 -2.21 21.26 4.02
CA PHE A 208 -1.74 21.62 5.35
C PHE A 208 -0.35 22.28 5.33
N ALA A 209 0.57 21.77 4.51
CA ALA A 209 1.91 22.36 4.37
C ALA A 209 1.87 23.79 3.81
N GLU A 210 1.01 24.07 2.86
CA GLU A 210 0.81 25.43 2.30
C GLU A 210 0.23 26.38 3.34
N GLU A 211 -0.74 25.94 4.13
CA GLU A 211 -1.32 26.72 5.23
C GLU A 211 -0.27 26.99 6.32
N LEU A 212 0.53 25.98 6.69
CA LEU A 212 1.63 26.11 7.65
C LEU A 212 2.70 27.09 7.16
N ALA A 213 3.07 27.04 5.88
CA ALA A 213 4.00 27.98 5.28
C ALA A 213 3.49 29.43 5.41
N SER A 214 2.18 29.65 5.21
CA SER A 214 1.54 30.94 5.37
C SER A 214 1.56 31.42 6.83
N ILE A 215 1.45 30.51 7.80
CA ILE A 215 1.56 30.82 9.23
C ILE A 215 3.01 31.25 9.55
N PHE A 216 4.01 30.51 9.11
CA PHE A 216 5.41 30.85 9.33
C PHE A 216 5.79 32.20 8.70
N TYR A 217 5.27 32.47 7.50
CA TYR A 217 5.46 33.77 6.86
C TYR A 217 4.89 34.92 7.70
N ARG A 218 3.67 34.78 8.21
CA ARG A 218 3.04 35.80 9.07
C ARG A 218 3.79 35.99 10.38
N GLU A 219 4.27 34.90 10.99
CA GLU A 219 5.04 34.98 12.22
C GLU A 219 6.39 35.67 12.02
N SER A 220 7.02 35.46 10.85
CA SER A 220 8.25 36.18 10.48
C SER A 220 8.06 37.67 10.32
N LEU A 221 6.87 38.12 9.90
CA LEU A 221 6.54 39.54 9.76
C LEU A 221 6.30 40.21 11.12
N LYS A 222 5.66 39.53 12.09
CA LYS A 222 5.46 40.08 13.45
C LYS A 222 6.77 40.36 14.14
N GLN A 223 7.73 39.43 14.05
CA GLN A 223 9.09 39.66 14.57
C GLN A 223 9.80 40.87 13.93
N LYS A 224 9.28 41.37 12.80
CA LYS A 224 9.82 42.57 12.12
C LYS A 224 9.32 43.85 12.74
N ASP A 225 8.11 43.87 13.29
CA ASP A 225 7.44 45.05 13.82
C ASP A 225 7.77 45.32 15.30
N ASP A 226 8.31 44.27 16.03
CA ASP A 226 8.70 44.36 17.45
C ASP A 226 10.16 44.82 17.66
N LEU A 227 10.90 45.16 16.60
CA LEU A 227 12.30 45.66 16.61
C LEU A 227 12.39 47.07 16.05
#